data_8d9ee75fb4bdd12ac7e85a416ec567d2
#
_entry.id   8d9ee75fb4bdd12ac7e85a416ec567d2
#
_cell.length_a   1.000
_cell.length_b   1.000
_cell.length_c   1.000
_cell.angle_alpha   90.00
_cell.angle_beta   90.00
_cell.angle_gamma   90.00
#
_symmetry.space_group_name_H-M   'P 1'
#
loop_
_entity.id
_entity.type
_entity.pdbx_description
1 polymer ?
#
loop_
_entity_poly.entity_id
_entity_poly.type
_entity_poly.pdbx_seq_one_letter_code
_entity_poly.pdbx_strand_id
1 'polypeptide(L)'
;MRKRHTVALIYDFDGTLSPGNMQEFGFIQAIGKDPETFWRKSAELSQSQDASEILSYMKLMLDEAKASNIQIRREDFKKFGSKIPLYDGVKEWFSMVNRYGETKGVNIEHYINSSGLQEMIEGSIIYHEFKKVFACSFLYENGVATWPAVAIDYTGKTQFIFK
;
A
#
# COMPACT_ATOMS: atom_id res chain seq x y z
N MET A 1 31.10 15.77 -17.58
CA MET A 1 30.55 14.65 -16.77
C MET A 1 29.60 13.83 -17.63
N ARG A 2 29.83 12.53 -17.82
CA ARG A 2 28.84 11.66 -18.50
C ARG A 2 27.59 11.60 -17.64
N LYS A 3 26.43 11.91 -18.21
CA LYS A 3 25.12 11.78 -17.54
C LYS A 3 24.91 10.29 -17.23
N ARG A 4 24.82 9.92 -15.96
CA ARG A 4 24.49 8.54 -15.58
C ARG A 4 23.06 8.24 -16.00
N HIS A 5 22.83 7.08 -16.57
CA HIS A 5 21.47 6.58 -16.83
C HIS A 5 20.78 6.26 -15.49
N THR A 6 19.49 6.49 -15.42
CA THR A 6 18.67 6.12 -14.27
C THR A 6 17.80 4.93 -14.64
N VAL A 7 17.77 3.93 -13.78
CA VAL A 7 16.89 2.77 -13.85
C VAL A 7 15.89 2.88 -12.72
N ALA A 8 14.60 2.92 -13.06
CA ALA A 8 13.52 2.88 -12.09
C ALA A 8 13.11 1.43 -11.83
N LEU A 9 13.14 1.02 -10.56
CA LEU A 9 12.59 -0.25 -10.10
C LEU A 9 11.25 0.03 -9.44
N ILE A 10 10.19 -0.56 -9.99
CA ILE A 10 8.82 -0.35 -9.55
C ILE A 10 8.31 -1.64 -8.94
N TYR A 11 7.93 -1.60 -7.66
CA TYR A 11 7.48 -2.76 -6.90
C TYR A 11 5.99 -2.69 -6.63
N ASP A 12 5.33 -3.84 -6.62
CA ASP A 12 4.13 -4.02 -5.81
C ASP A 12 4.54 -4.14 -4.33
N PHE A 13 3.59 -3.99 -3.42
CA PHE A 13 3.88 -4.06 -1.98
C PHE A 13 3.38 -5.38 -1.37
N ASP A 14 2.05 -5.59 -1.39
CA ASP A 14 1.41 -6.78 -0.83
C ASP A 14 1.74 -8.03 -1.66
N GLY A 15 2.21 -9.10 -1.01
CA GLY A 15 2.66 -10.32 -1.67
C GLY A 15 4.01 -10.20 -2.41
N THR A 16 4.64 -9.02 -2.40
CA THR A 16 5.94 -8.75 -3.08
C THR A 16 7.03 -8.35 -2.09
N LEU A 17 6.82 -7.31 -1.32
CA LEU A 17 7.74 -6.85 -0.27
C LEU A 17 7.29 -7.32 1.12
N SER A 18 5.99 -7.54 1.28
CA SER A 18 5.33 -8.01 2.50
C SER A 18 4.47 -9.22 2.22
N PRO A 19 4.37 -10.22 3.11
CA PRO A 19 3.41 -11.30 2.99
C PRO A 19 1.98 -10.82 3.24
N GLY A 20 1.00 -11.38 2.52
CA GLY A 20 -0.43 -11.07 2.71
C GLY A 20 -0.81 -9.66 2.32
N ASN A 21 -1.95 -9.19 2.82
CA ASN A 21 -2.46 -7.85 2.58
C ASN A 21 -2.15 -6.97 3.80
N MET A 22 -1.70 -5.75 3.58
CA MET A 22 -1.27 -4.83 4.65
C MET A 22 -2.36 -4.55 5.70
N GLN A 23 -3.64 -4.57 5.32
CA GLN A 23 -4.77 -4.34 6.23
C GLN A 23 -4.87 -5.40 7.33
N GLU A 24 -4.28 -6.57 7.11
CA GLU A 24 -4.25 -7.68 8.07
C GLU A 24 -3.30 -7.42 9.24
N PHE A 25 -2.40 -6.45 9.13
CA PHE A 25 -1.38 -6.16 10.14
C PHE A 25 -1.74 -4.95 11.03
N GLY A 26 -2.93 -4.95 11.57
CA GLY A 26 -3.36 -3.99 12.59
C GLY A 26 -4.76 -3.43 12.39
N PHE A 27 -5.14 -3.04 11.17
CA PHE A 27 -6.45 -2.45 10.93
C PHE A 27 -7.60 -3.43 11.19
N ILE A 28 -7.56 -4.63 10.60
CA ILE A 28 -8.64 -5.63 10.72
C ILE A 28 -8.82 -6.06 12.19
N GLN A 29 -7.71 -6.21 12.94
CA GLN A 29 -7.75 -6.50 14.37
C GLN A 29 -8.34 -5.32 15.17
N ALA A 30 -7.98 -4.09 14.81
CA ALA A 30 -8.47 -2.89 15.50
C ALA A 30 -9.99 -2.74 15.42
N ILE A 31 -10.60 -3.16 14.31
CA ILE A 31 -12.07 -3.20 14.15
C ILE A 31 -12.72 -4.47 14.71
N GLY A 32 -11.96 -5.34 15.39
CA GLY A 32 -12.47 -6.56 16.03
C GLY A 32 -12.92 -7.64 15.05
N LYS A 33 -12.30 -7.70 13.87
CA LYS A 33 -12.60 -8.70 12.83
C LYS A 33 -11.41 -9.61 12.58
N ASP A 34 -11.67 -10.76 11.95
CA ASP A 34 -10.65 -11.62 11.39
C ASP A 34 -10.49 -11.38 9.87
N PRO A 35 -9.29 -11.64 9.33
CA PRO A 35 -9.01 -11.39 7.91
C PRO A 35 -9.92 -12.17 6.96
N GLU A 36 -10.19 -13.44 7.22
CA GLU A 36 -11.02 -14.28 6.35
C GLU A 36 -12.44 -13.70 6.21
N THR A 37 -13.07 -13.36 7.32
CA THR A 37 -14.40 -12.74 7.32
C THR A 37 -14.40 -11.39 6.61
N PHE A 38 -13.37 -10.57 6.84
CA PHE A 38 -13.25 -9.26 6.19
C PHE A 38 -13.15 -9.41 4.67
N TRP A 39 -12.23 -10.23 4.18
CA TRP A 39 -12.01 -10.40 2.74
C TRP A 39 -13.18 -11.10 2.05
N ARG A 40 -13.83 -12.07 2.70
CA ARG A 40 -15.04 -12.68 2.18
C ARG A 40 -16.16 -11.65 1.99
N LYS A 41 -16.42 -10.79 2.98
CA LYS A 41 -17.40 -9.70 2.85
C LYS A 41 -17.06 -8.73 1.73
N SER A 42 -15.78 -8.39 1.57
CA SER A 42 -15.32 -7.51 0.49
C SER A 42 -15.58 -8.13 -0.88
N ALA A 43 -15.29 -9.41 -1.04
CA ALA A 43 -15.55 -10.15 -2.27
C ALA A 43 -17.07 -10.27 -2.57
N GLU A 44 -17.87 -10.59 -1.57
CA GLU A 44 -19.33 -10.65 -1.69
C GLU A 44 -19.92 -9.28 -2.13
N LEU A 45 -19.42 -8.18 -1.55
CA LEU A 45 -19.83 -6.83 -1.93
C LEU A 45 -19.47 -6.53 -3.38
N SER A 46 -18.25 -6.83 -3.79
CA SER A 46 -17.80 -6.64 -5.17
C SER A 46 -18.64 -7.45 -6.17
N GLN A 47 -18.80 -8.74 -5.91
CA GLN A 47 -19.52 -9.66 -6.82
C GLN A 47 -21.01 -9.36 -6.91
N SER A 48 -21.68 -9.08 -5.78
CA SER A 48 -23.14 -8.83 -5.76
C SER A 48 -23.55 -7.53 -6.43
N GLN A 49 -22.63 -6.56 -6.54
CA GLN A 49 -22.90 -5.23 -7.09
C GLN A 49 -22.16 -4.95 -8.39
N ASP A 50 -21.43 -5.93 -8.93
CA ASP A 50 -20.54 -5.75 -10.09
C ASP A 50 -19.60 -4.53 -9.87
N ALA A 51 -19.04 -4.43 -8.66
CA ALA A 51 -18.27 -3.30 -8.20
C ALA A 51 -16.77 -3.58 -8.23
N SER A 52 -15.96 -2.51 -8.29
CA SER A 52 -14.50 -2.61 -8.17
C SER A 52 -14.11 -3.27 -6.84
N GLU A 53 -13.27 -4.31 -6.91
CA GLU A 53 -12.73 -4.98 -5.72
C GLU A 53 -11.99 -4.01 -4.80
N ILE A 54 -11.23 -3.06 -5.38
CA ILE A 54 -10.47 -2.07 -4.64
C ILE A 54 -11.39 -1.10 -3.91
N LEU A 55 -12.40 -0.56 -4.59
CA LEU A 55 -13.38 0.32 -3.96
C LEU A 55 -14.23 -0.43 -2.91
N SER A 56 -14.51 -1.71 -3.14
CA SER A 56 -15.26 -2.54 -2.22
C SER A 56 -14.53 -2.74 -0.90
N TYR A 57 -13.24 -3.11 -0.91
CA TYR A 57 -12.50 -3.23 0.34
C TYR A 57 -12.33 -1.88 1.05
N MET A 58 -12.07 -0.80 0.31
CA MET A 58 -11.91 0.53 0.90
C MET A 58 -13.21 1.02 1.55
N LYS A 59 -14.35 0.80 0.87
CA LYS A 59 -15.67 1.08 1.45
C LYS A 59 -15.91 0.26 2.70
N LEU A 60 -15.64 -1.05 2.64
CA LEU A 60 -15.83 -1.94 3.79
C LEU A 60 -14.98 -1.52 4.99
N MET A 61 -13.74 -1.04 4.77
CA MET A 61 -12.91 -0.50 5.85
C MET A 61 -13.62 0.65 6.58
N LEU A 62 -14.21 1.59 5.83
CA LEU A 62 -14.93 2.72 6.42
C LEU A 62 -16.21 2.27 7.15
N ASP A 63 -16.99 1.37 6.55
CA ASP A 63 -18.24 0.88 7.12
C ASP A 63 -17.99 0.10 8.42
N GLU A 64 -17.02 -0.81 8.44
CA GLU A 64 -16.68 -1.62 9.62
C GLU A 64 -16.05 -0.75 10.74
N ALA A 65 -15.25 0.24 10.40
CA ALA A 65 -14.75 1.19 11.39
C ALA A 65 -15.88 1.99 12.04
N LYS A 66 -16.83 2.48 11.23
CA LYS A 66 -18.02 3.18 11.73
C LYS A 66 -18.89 2.28 12.61
N ALA A 67 -19.12 1.03 12.19
CA ALA A 67 -19.89 0.05 12.96
C ALA A 67 -19.23 -0.28 14.30
N SER A 68 -17.92 -0.21 14.37
CA SER A 68 -17.13 -0.42 15.60
C SER A 68 -16.90 0.85 16.43
N ASN A 69 -17.51 1.98 16.05
CA ASN A 69 -17.28 3.31 16.66
C ASN A 69 -15.81 3.74 16.66
N ILE A 70 -15.06 3.35 15.63
CA ILE A 70 -13.65 3.69 15.49
C ILE A 70 -13.51 4.78 14.42
N GLN A 71 -12.91 5.91 14.79
CA GLN A 71 -12.47 6.93 13.84
C GLN A 71 -11.07 6.59 13.36
N ILE A 72 -10.90 6.40 12.06
CA ILE A 72 -9.61 6.08 11.47
C ILE A 72 -8.97 7.36 10.96
N ARG A 73 -7.84 7.70 11.57
CA ARG A 73 -7.03 8.85 11.19
C ARG A 73 -5.85 8.41 10.32
N ARG A 74 -5.29 9.36 9.57
CA ARG A 74 -4.07 9.11 8.77
C ARG A 74 -2.95 8.51 9.63
N GLU A 75 -2.75 9.02 10.83
CA GLU A 75 -1.71 8.57 11.76
C GLU A 75 -1.96 7.15 12.30
N ASP A 76 -3.21 6.71 12.37
CA ASP A 76 -3.54 5.34 12.78
C ASP A 76 -3.15 4.36 11.68
N PHE A 77 -3.40 4.69 10.41
CA PHE A 77 -2.91 3.88 9.29
C PHE A 77 -1.39 3.79 9.25
N LYS A 78 -0.66 4.89 9.52
CA LYS A 78 0.80 4.87 9.62
C LYS A 78 1.28 3.97 10.77
N LYS A 79 0.61 4.01 11.92
CA LYS A 79 0.92 3.10 13.04
C LYS A 79 0.68 1.64 12.67
N PHE A 80 -0.38 1.33 11.92
CA PHE A 80 -0.58 -0.02 11.39
C PHE A 80 0.51 -0.39 10.40
N GLY A 81 0.88 0.53 9.52
CA GLY A 81 1.97 0.36 8.56
C GLY A 81 3.30 -0.03 9.19
N SER A 82 3.61 0.50 10.38
CA SER A 82 4.84 0.15 11.11
C SER A 82 4.89 -1.29 11.62
N LYS A 83 3.76 -1.99 11.63
CA LYS A 83 3.64 -3.39 12.05
C LYS A 83 3.70 -4.39 10.89
N ILE A 84 3.71 -3.91 9.66
CA ILE A 84 3.72 -4.78 8.47
C ILE A 84 5.06 -5.53 8.43
N PRO A 85 5.03 -6.87 8.43
CA PRO A 85 6.24 -7.67 8.26
C PRO A 85 6.75 -7.54 6.82
N LEU A 86 8.03 -7.75 6.64
CA LEU A 86 8.65 -7.81 5.32
C LEU A 86 9.17 -9.22 5.07
N TYR A 87 9.24 -9.64 3.81
CA TYR A 87 9.95 -10.85 3.46
C TYR A 87 11.44 -10.74 3.80
N ASP A 88 12.05 -11.89 4.07
CA ASP A 88 13.49 -11.95 4.33
C ASP A 88 14.29 -11.38 3.16
N GLY A 89 15.29 -10.58 3.49
CA GLY A 89 16.17 -9.93 2.52
C GLY A 89 15.65 -8.60 1.94
N VAL A 90 14.39 -8.22 2.16
CA VAL A 90 13.83 -6.97 1.63
C VAL A 90 14.55 -5.74 2.18
N LYS A 91 14.91 -5.75 3.47
CA LYS A 91 15.61 -4.61 4.09
C LYS A 91 16.99 -4.36 3.47
N GLU A 92 17.70 -5.43 3.14
CA GLU A 92 19.04 -5.40 2.56
C GLU A 92 19.03 -5.17 1.05
N TRP A 93 17.92 -5.48 0.39
CA TRP A 93 17.74 -5.41 -1.05
C TRP A 93 18.11 -4.04 -1.63
N PHE A 94 17.58 -2.98 -1.07
CA PHE A 94 17.73 -1.62 -1.61
C PHE A 94 19.19 -1.19 -1.63
N SER A 95 19.90 -1.36 -0.53
CA SER A 95 21.33 -1.02 -0.45
C SER A 95 22.19 -1.91 -1.35
N MET A 96 21.83 -3.18 -1.50
CA MET A 96 22.54 -4.14 -2.34
C MET A 96 22.41 -3.78 -3.82
N VAL A 97 21.19 -3.52 -4.29
CA VAL A 97 20.94 -3.21 -5.69
C VAL A 97 21.47 -1.82 -6.07
N ASN A 98 21.41 -0.85 -5.15
CA ASN A 98 22.00 0.47 -5.35
C ASN A 98 23.52 0.38 -5.57
N ARG A 99 24.24 -0.36 -4.72
CA ARG A 99 25.68 -0.62 -4.90
C ARG A 99 25.98 -1.33 -6.22
N TYR A 100 25.18 -2.32 -6.59
CA TYR A 100 25.34 -2.98 -7.88
C TYR A 100 25.19 -2.00 -9.05
N GLY A 101 24.16 -1.15 -9.01
CA GLY A 101 23.96 -0.08 -10.00
C GLY A 101 25.17 0.85 -10.12
N GLU A 102 25.75 1.26 -9.00
CA GLU A 102 26.95 2.09 -8.97
C GLU A 102 28.12 1.42 -9.72
N THR A 103 28.34 0.11 -9.52
CA THR A 103 29.40 -0.64 -10.24
C THR A 103 29.17 -0.70 -11.75
N LYS A 104 27.92 -0.51 -12.20
CA LYS A 104 27.55 -0.47 -13.62
C LYS A 104 27.43 0.96 -14.17
N GLY A 105 27.68 1.97 -13.36
CA GLY A 105 27.60 3.37 -13.75
C GLY A 105 26.17 3.86 -13.97
N VAL A 106 25.16 3.18 -13.38
CA VAL A 106 23.75 3.58 -13.41
C VAL A 106 23.27 4.04 -12.04
N ASN A 107 22.30 4.94 -12.02
CA ASN A 107 21.57 5.33 -10.82
C ASN A 107 20.32 4.48 -10.70
N ILE A 108 20.05 3.91 -9.53
CA ILE A 108 18.84 3.14 -9.25
C ILE A 108 17.87 4.02 -8.46
N GLU A 109 16.61 4.02 -8.84
CA GLU A 109 15.53 4.68 -8.12
C GLU A 109 14.42 3.67 -7.85
N HIS A 110 13.87 3.70 -6.63
CA HIS A 110 12.84 2.77 -6.17
C HIS A 110 11.48 3.46 -6.10
N TYR A 111 10.45 2.76 -6.55
CA TYR A 111 9.07 3.23 -6.60
C TYR A 111 8.13 2.13 -6.15
N ILE A 112 7.00 2.51 -5.54
CA ILE A 112 5.87 1.60 -5.28
C ILE A 112 4.72 1.91 -6.24
N ASN A 113 4.06 0.85 -6.72
CA ASN A 113 2.80 0.91 -7.46
C ASN A 113 1.88 -0.19 -6.94
N SER A 114 1.05 0.13 -5.96
CA SER A 114 0.30 -0.83 -5.13
C SER A 114 -1.21 -0.55 -5.15
N SER A 115 -1.98 -1.62 -5.04
CA SER A 115 -3.42 -1.55 -4.74
C SER A 115 -3.72 -1.46 -3.23
N GLY A 116 -2.69 -1.48 -2.38
CA GLY A 116 -2.79 -1.22 -0.94
C GLY A 116 -2.87 0.26 -0.61
N LEU A 117 -2.83 0.60 0.68
CA LEU A 117 -3.00 1.96 1.18
C LEU A 117 -1.67 2.71 1.31
N GLN A 118 -1.62 3.90 0.73
CA GLN A 118 -0.46 4.79 0.79
C GLN A 118 -0.05 5.10 2.22
N GLU A 119 -1.01 5.40 3.08
CA GLU A 119 -0.76 5.76 4.48
C GLU A 119 -0.11 4.62 5.27
N MET A 120 -0.48 3.37 4.98
CA MET A 120 0.15 2.21 5.59
C MET A 120 1.57 1.99 5.06
N ILE A 121 1.78 2.18 3.75
CA ILE A 121 3.13 2.14 3.15
C ILE A 121 4.02 3.24 3.74
N GLU A 122 3.49 4.46 3.93
CA GLU A 122 4.19 5.57 4.59
C GLU A 122 4.63 5.25 6.02
N GLY A 123 3.90 4.37 6.71
CA GLY A 123 4.26 3.90 8.05
C GLY A 123 5.30 2.77 8.06
N SER A 124 5.56 2.12 6.93
CA SER A 124 6.48 0.99 6.86
C SER A 124 7.93 1.41 7.09
N ILE A 125 8.72 0.50 7.66
CA ILE A 125 10.14 0.77 7.98
C ILE A 125 11.01 0.99 6.74
N ILE A 126 10.54 0.62 5.54
CA ILE A 126 11.26 0.80 4.28
C ILE A 126 10.76 1.98 3.45
N TYR A 127 9.80 2.79 3.97
CA TYR A 127 9.22 3.90 3.20
C TYR A 127 10.28 4.88 2.69
N HIS A 128 11.33 5.13 3.46
CA HIS A 128 12.43 6.04 3.11
C HIS A 128 13.25 5.60 1.89
N GLU A 129 13.14 4.34 1.46
CA GLU A 129 13.83 3.82 0.28
C GLU A 129 13.15 4.26 -1.04
N PHE A 130 11.88 4.68 -0.98
CA PHE A 130 11.12 4.98 -2.18
C PHE A 130 11.15 6.47 -2.54
N LYS A 131 11.48 6.74 -3.79
CA LYS A 131 11.39 8.09 -4.35
C LYS A 131 9.95 8.57 -4.45
N LYS A 132 9.02 7.66 -4.79
CA LYS A 132 7.59 7.91 -4.85
C LYS A 132 6.78 6.64 -4.63
N VAL A 133 5.62 6.81 -4.01
CA VAL A 133 4.61 5.78 -3.82
C VAL A 133 3.36 6.17 -4.59
N PHE A 134 2.88 5.24 -5.43
CA PHE A 134 1.57 5.29 -6.05
C PHE A 134 0.73 4.17 -5.43
N ALA A 135 -0.28 4.55 -4.67
CA ALA A 135 -1.12 3.61 -3.94
C ALA A 135 -2.52 4.19 -3.72
N CYS A 136 -3.45 3.34 -3.28
CA CYS A 136 -4.78 3.80 -2.89
C CYS A 136 -4.69 4.72 -1.67
N SER A 137 -5.61 5.67 -1.57
CA SER A 137 -5.67 6.59 -0.43
C SER A 137 -7.08 7.02 -0.11
N PHE A 138 -7.31 7.49 1.11
CA PHE A 138 -8.58 8.07 1.53
C PHE A 138 -8.57 9.60 1.45
N LEU A 139 -9.74 10.18 1.26
CA LEU A 139 -10.03 11.56 1.60
C LEU A 139 -10.21 11.67 3.12
N TYR A 140 -9.67 12.74 3.70
CA TYR A 140 -9.77 12.99 5.14
C TYR A 140 -10.53 14.29 5.39
N GLU A 141 -11.57 14.21 6.20
CA GLU A 141 -12.31 15.36 6.72
C GLU A 141 -12.10 15.45 8.23
N ASN A 142 -11.67 16.59 8.72
CA ASN A 142 -11.29 16.78 10.14
C ASN A 142 -10.30 15.71 10.65
N GLY A 143 -9.43 15.21 9.75
CA GLY A 143 -8.43 14.20 10.04
C GLY A 143 -8.94 12.75 10.07
N VAL A 144 -10.22 12.52 9.78
CA VAL A 144 -10.85 11.19 9.72
C VAL A 144 -11.07 10.77 8.27
N ALA A 145 -10.76 9.51 7.95
CA ALA A 145 -11.00 8.95 6.62
C ALA A 145 -12.50 8.88 6.32
N THR A 146 -12.91 9.42 5.16
CA THR A 146 -14.33 9.52 4.79
C THR A 146 -14.67 8.87 3.46
N TRP A 147 -13.76 8.89 2.50
CA TRP A 147 -14.02 8.42 1.14
C TRP A 147 -12.75 7.92 0.45
N PRO A 148 -12.82 6.90 -0.44
CA PRO A 148 -11.70 6.52 -1.30
C PRO A 148 -11.34 7.67 -2.26
N ALA A 149 -10.18 8.30 -2.06
CA ALA A 149 -9.73 9.41 -2.89
C ALA A 149 -8.97 8.93 -4.14
N VAL A 150 -8.18 7.87 -3.98
CA VAL A 150 -7.44 7.21 -5.06
C VAL A 150 -7.66 5.71 -4.95
N ALA A 151 -8.05 5.07 -6.05
CA ALA A 151 -8.14 3.63 -6.19
C ALA A 151 -7.27 3.18 -7.37
N ILE A 152 -6.38 2.24 -7.13
CA ILE A 152 -5.46 1.68 -8.13
C ILE A 152 -5.75 0.19 -8.24
N ASP A 153 -6.33 -0.22 -9.34
CA ASP A 153 -6.54 -1.62 -9.72
C ASP A 153 -5.41 -2.15 -10.59
N TYR A 154 -5.53 -3.40 -11.05
CA TYR A 154 -4.52 -4.06 -11.89
C TYR A 154 -4.24 -3.30 -13.20
N THR A 155 -5.27 -2.82 -13.86
CA THR A 155 -5.15 -2.03 -15.10
C THR A 155 -4.71 -0.60 -14.82
N GLY A 156 -5.19 -0.02 -13.73
CA GLY A 156 -4.82 1.30 -13.26
C GLY A 156 -3.33 1.45 -12.95
N LYS A 157 -2.67 0.35 -12.54
CA LYS A 157 -1.22 0.35 -12.27
C LYS A 157 -0.39 0.84 -13.46
N THR A 158 -0.78 0.50 -14.70
CA THR A 158 -0.01 0.86 -15.90
C THR A 158 0.10 2.37 -16.12
N GLN A 159 -0.91 3.16 -15.78
CA GLN A 159 -0.87 4.61 -15.97
C GLN A 159 0.26 5.29 -15.16
N PHE A 160 0.66 4.71 -14.04
CA PHE A 160 1.69 5.28 -13.16
C PHE A 160 3.12 4.96 -13.61
N ILE A 161 3.30 4.01 -14.53
CA ILE A 161 4.60 3.70 -15.14
C ILE A 161 5.04 4.83 -16.07
N PHE A 162 4.07 5.56 -16.66
CA PHE A 162 4.31 6.62 -17.61
C PHE A 162 4.24 8.04 -17.02
N LYS A 163 4.08 8.17 -15.73
CA LYS A 163 4.09 9.46 -15.00
C LYS A 163 5.45 9.78 -14.42
#